data_ae5850a6cc9512e363ae3e85401717e3
#
_entry.id   ae5850a6cc9512e363ae3e85401717e3
#
_cell.length_a   1.000
_cell.length_b   1.000
_cell.length_c   1.000
_cell.angle_alpha   90.00
_cell.angle_beta   90.00
_cell.angle_gamma   90.00
#
_symmetry.space_group_name_H-M   'P 1'
#
loop_
_entity.id
_entity.type
_entity.pdbx_description
1 polymer ?
#
loop_
_entity_poly.entity_id
_entity_poly.type
_entity_poly.pdbx_seq_one_letter_code
_entity_poly.pdbx_strand_id
1 'polypeptide(L)'
;MHGFANPARFLRLARILTLPLLLAGIVLTLAALGWGLFGAPAERLQGDSVRILFVHVPAAWLGMGGWSAIALASLAELVWRHPLAGIAARAAALPGAVFALLCLITGSLWGRPAWGAWWVWDG
;
A
#
# COMPACT_ATOMS: atom_id res chain seq x y z
N MET A 1 -17.13 25.08 -11.79
CA MET A 1 -16.25 24.34 -10.85
C MET A 1 -15.49 23.16 -11.48
N HIS A 2 -15.19 23.17 -12.78
CA HIS A 2 -14.58 22.00 -13.47
C HIS A 2 -13.07 22.14 -13.75
N GLY A 3 -12.41 23.14 -13.20
CA GLY A 3 -10.96 23.38 -13.45
C GLY A 3 -10.04 22.25 -12.96
N PHE A 4 -10.45 21.51 -11.91
CA PHE A 4 -9.68 20.40 -11.36
C PHE A 4 -9.95 19.05 -12.05
N ALA A 5 -11.04 18.93 -12.80
CA ALA A 5 -11.45 17.73 -13.53
C ALA A 5 -11.00 17.72 -15.00
N ASN A 6 -9.96 18.49 -15.37
CA ASN A 6 -9.47 18.55 -16.75
C ASN A 6 -8.49 17.39 -17.03
N PRO A 7 -8.87 16.38 -17.85
CA PRO A 7 -8.04 15.22 -18.15
C PRO A 7 -6.68 15.60 -18.78
N ALA A 8 -6.65 16.63 -19.62
CA ALA A 8 -5.41 17.05 -20.28
C ALA A 8 -4.38 17.60 -19.26
N ARG A 9 -4.85 18.34 -18.25
CA ARG A 9 -3.99 18.84 -17.17
C ARG A 9 -3.46 17.68 -16.30
N PHE A 10 -4.33 16.74 -15.97
CA PHE A 10 -3.94 15.54 -15.23
C PHE A 10 -2.88 14.73 -15.99
N LEU A 11 -3.10 14.45 -17.27
CA LEU A 11 -2.16 13.69 -18.10
C LEU A 11 -0.81 14.40 -18.26
N ARG A 12 -0.79 15.74 -18.32
CA ARG A 12 0.46 16.50 -18.36
C ARG A 12 1.25 16.34 -17.06
N LEU A 13 0.60 16.47 -15.91
CA LEU A 13 1.24 16.26 -14.60
C LEU A 13 1.71 14.82 -14.44
N ALA A 14 0.88 13.84 -14.78
CA ALA A 14 1.23 12.44 -14.72
C ALA A 14 2.48 12.13 -15.57
N ARG A 15 2.57 12.66 -16.79
CA ARG A 15 3.73 12.45 -17.66
C ARG A 15 5.04 12.96 -17.05
N ILE A 16 5.00 14.08 -16.31
CA ILE A 16 6.17 14.67 -15.67
C ILE A 16 6.53 13.92 -14.38
N LEU A 17 5.53 13.54 -13.58
CA LEU A 17 5.75 13.04 -12.22
C LEU A 17 5.90 11.52 -12.15
N THR A 18 5.31 10.76 -13.08
CA THR A 18 5.28 9.29 -12.95
C THR A 18 6.68 8.68 -12.91
N LEU A 19 7.56 9.03 -13.83
CA LEU A 19 8.89 8.43 -13.88
C LEU A 19 9.75 8.79 -12.65
N PRO A 20 9.91 10.07 -12.27
CA PRO A 20 10.73 10.39 -11.09
C PRO A 20 10.15 9.83 -9.80
N LEU A 21 8.82 9.81 -9.62
CA LEU A 21 8.20 9.21 -8.44
C LEU A 21 8.36 7.69 -8.42
N LEU A 22 8.25 7.02 -9.57
CA LEU A 22 8.48 5.60 -9.69
C LEU A 22 9.91 5.23 -9.34
N LEU A 23 10.90 5.93 -9.90
CA LEU A 23 12.32 5.69 -9.60
C LEU A 23 12.64 5.94 -8.12
N ALA A 24 12.18 7.06 -7.57
CA ALA A 24 12.35 7.35 -6.15
C ALA A 24 11.69 6.28 -5.26
N GLY A 25 10.48 5.86 -5.61
CA GLY A 25 9.77 4.80 -4.89
C GLY A 25 10.52 3.47 -4.92
N ILE A 26 11.04 3.07 -6.07
CA ILE A 26 11.85 1.83 -6.21
C ILE A 26 13.10 1.91 -5.35
N VAL A 27 13.87 3.01 -5.46
CA VAL A 27 15.13 3.18 -4.70
C VAL A 27 14.87 3.16 -3.20
N LEU A 28 13.88 3.91 -2.72
CA LEU A 28 13.54 3.96 -1.30
C LEU A 28 13.03 2.60 -0.78
N THR A 29 12.22 1.90 -1.57
CA THR A 29 11.73 0.57 -1.21
C THR A 29 12.88 -0.43 -1.12
N LEU A 30 13.76 -0.46 -2.10
CA LEU A 30 14.92 -1.37 -2.08
C LEU A 30 15.87 -1.05 -0.92
N ALA A 31 16.14 0.22 -0.63
CA ALA A 31 16.95 0.63 0.50
C ALA A 31 16.30 0.23 1.84
N ALA A 32 15.00 0.48 2.00
CA ALA A 32 14.26 0.13 3.21
C ALA A 32 14.18 -1.39 3.43
N LEU A 33 13.92 -2.17 2.38
CA LEU A 33 13.91 -3.63 2.45
C LEU A 33 15.31 -4.18 2.71
N GLY A 34 16.34 -3.65 2.04
CA GLY A 34 17.75 -4.05 2.28
C GLY A 34 18.14 -3.84 3.72
N TRP A 35 17.87 -2.67 4.27
CA TRP A 35 18.13 -2.39 5.68
C TRP A 35 17.27 -3.25 6.61
N GLY A 36 15.96 -3.29 6.39
CA GLY A 36 15.01 -3.98 7.27
C GLY A 36 15.24 -5.49 7.34
N LEU A 37 15.50 -6.13 6.19
CA LEU A 37 15.67 -7.58 6.13
C LEU A 37 17.07 -8.06 6.51
N PHE A 38 18.12 -7.28 6.23
CA PHE A 38 19.51 -7.72 6.38
C PHE A 38 20.32 -6.90 7.41
N GLY A 39 19.97 -5.62 7.62
CA GLY A 39 20.72 -4.71 8.51
C GLY A 39 20.08 -4.50 9.87
N ALA A 40 18.78 -4.67 10.02
CA ALA A 40 18.10 -4.46 11.28
C ALA A 40 18.51 -5.51 12.33
N PRO A 41 18.84 -5.11 13.59
CA PRO A 41 19.15 -6.06 14.64
C PRO A 41 17.92 -6.89 14.99
N ALA A 42 18.16 -8.14 15.44
CA ALA A 42 17.12 -9.00 15.97
C ALA A 42 16.54 -8.39 17.27
N GLU A 43 15.22 -8.50 17.45
CA GLU A 43 14.54 -8.02 18.67
C GLU A 43 14.64 -9.07 19.78
N ARG A 44 14.67 -8.62 21.06
CA ARG A 44 14.90 -9.49 22.20
C ARG A 44 13.86 -10.60 22.39
N LEU A 45 12.58 -10.31 22.10
CA LEU A 45 11.47 -11.25 22.30
C LEU A 45 11.14 -12.03 21.02
N GLN A 46 11.22 -11.35 19.87
CA GLN A 46 10.78 -11.89 18.58
C GLN A 46 11.95 -12.42 17.72
N GLY A 47 13.19 -12.17 18.12
CA GLY A 47 14.35 -12.57 17.33
C GLY A 47 14.33 -11.98 15.92
N ASP A 48 14.69 -12.79 14.94
CA ASP A 48 14.70 -12.39 13.52
C ASP A 48 13.31 -12.23 12.90
N SER A 49 12.25 -12.74 13.55
CA SER A 49 10.89 -12.61 13.00
C SER A 49 10.38 -11.18 12.96
N VAL A 50 10.97 -10.26 13.76
CA VAL A 50 10.71 -8.82 13.69
C VAL A 50 10.95 -8.25 12.28
N ARG A 51 11.85 -8.83 11.51
CA ARG A 51 12.18 -8.36 10.16
C ARG A 51 11.00 -8.44 9.20
N ILE A 52 10.05 -9.35 9.45
CA ILE A 52 8.80 -9.44 8.66
C ILE A 52 8.00 -8.14 8.74
N LEU A 53 8.08 -7.41 9.87
CA LEU A 53 7.36 -6.16 10.07
C LEU A 53 7.79 -5.06 9.11
N PHE A 54 9.02 -5.08 8.60
CA PHE A 54 9.49 -4.12 7.60
C PHE A 54 8.78 -4.27 6.24
N VAL A 55 8.17 -5.43 6.00
CA VAL A 55 7.30 -5.66 4.83
C VAL A 55 5.83 -5.53 5.24
N HIS A 56 5.44 -6.12 6.38
CA HIS A 56 4.06 -6.19 6.83
C HIS A 56 3.46 -4.81 7.09
N VAL A 57 4.16 -3.97 7.87
CA VAL A 57 3.62 -2.65 8.26
C VAL A 57 3.41 -1.73 7.06
N PRO A 58 4.37 -1.54 6.14
CA PRO A 58 4.12 -0.78 4.92
C PRO A 58 3.01 -1.37 4.05
N ALA A 59 2.94 -2.71 3.92
CA ALA A 59 1.90 -3.37 3.15
C ALA A 59 0.50 -3.13 3.75
N ALA A 60 0.38 -3.17 5.08
CA ALA A 60 -0.87 -2.86 5.78
C ALA A 60 -1.33 -1.41 5.53
N TRP A 61 -0.43 -0.44 5.67
CA TRP A 61 -0.74 0.97 5.40
C TRP A 61 -1.13 1.21 3.95
N LEU A 62 -0.42 0.62 2.99
CA LEU A 62 -0.73 0.77 1.56
C LEU A 62 -2.00 0.01 1.17
N GLY A 63 -2.27 -1.13 1.78
CA GLY A 63 -3.54 -1.86 1.61
C GLY A 63 -4.72 -1.04 2.10
N MET A 64 -4.67 -0.54 3.34
CA MET A 64 -5.70 0.34 3.90
C MET A 64 -5.84 1.64 3.10
N GLY A 65 -4.72 2.24 2.67
CA GLY A 65 -4.71 3.42 1.82
C GLY A 65 -5.39 3.19 0.48
N GLY A 66 -5.14 2.04 -0.15
CA GLY A 66 -5.81 1.63 -1.40
C GLY A 66 -7.32 1.50 -1.23
N TRP A 67 -7.79 0.82 -0.19
CA TRP A 67 -9.21 0.71 0.12
C TRP A 67 -9.85 2.07 0.44
N SER A 68 -9.17 2.91 1.19
CA SER A 68 -9.64 4.27 1.49
C SER A 68 -9.74 5.11 0.21
N ALA A 69 -8.76 5.02 -0.69
CA ALA A 69 -8.79 5.71 -1.97
C ALA A 69 -9.97 5.25 -2.84
N ILE A 70 -10.25 3.94 -2.89
CA ILE A 70 -11.41 3.37 -3.60
C ILE A 70 -12.71 3.91 -2.99
N ALA A 71 -12.84 3.88 -1.66
CA ALA A 71 -14.04 4.35 -0.98
C ALA A 71 -14.30 5.84 -1.23
N LEU A 72 -13.28 6.69 -1.09
CA LEU A 72 -13.40 8.13 -1.34
C LEU A 72 -13.70 8.45 -2.81
N ALA A 73 -13.05 7.76 -3.74
CA ALA A 73 -13.32 7.93 -5.16
C ALA A 73 -14.74 7.47 -5.53
N SER A 74 -15.19 6.32 -5.00
CA SER A 74 -16.55 5.83 -5.21
C SER A 74 -17.59 6.78 -4.63
N LEU A 75 -17.33 7.35 -3.45
CA LEU A 75 -18.19 8.37 -2.86
C LEU A 75 -18.26 9.63 -3.73
N ALA A 76 -17.11 10.07 -4.26
CA ALA A 76 -17.06 11.23 -5.16
C ALA A 76 -17.81 10.98 -6.48
N GLU A 77 -17.76 9.76 -7.00
CA GLU A 77 -18.54 9.36 -8.18
C GLU A 77 -20.05 9.34 -7.87
N LEU A 78 -20.43 8.76 -6.74
CA LEU A 78 -21.83 8.60 -6.35
C LEU A 78 -22.50 9.95 -6.04
N VAL A 79 -21.84 10.81 -5.25
CA VAL A 79 -22.43 12.07 -4.75
C VAL A 79 -22.30 13.19 -5.78
N TRP A 80 -21.11 13.38 -6.35
CA TRP A 80 -20.83 14.51 -7.24
C TRP A 80 -20.73 14.14 -8.71
N ARG A 81 -20.89 12.84 -9.05
CA ARG A 81 -20.75 12.31 -10.43
C ARG A 81 -19.47 12.81 -11.11
N HIS A 82 -18.36 12.82 -10.32
CA HIS A 82 -17.08 13.34 -10.81
C HIS A 82 -16.50 12.45 -11.91
N PRO A 83 -16.17 12.99 -13.10
CA PRO A 83 -15.86 12.17 -14.29
C PRO A 83 -14.60 11.31 -14.16
N LEU A 84 -13.65 11.69 -13.30
CA LEU A 84 -12.41 10.93 -13.08
C LEU A 84 -12.48 9.99 -11.87
N ALA A 85 -13.54 10.04 -11.06
CA ALA A 85 -13.59 9.31 -9.80
C ALA A 85 -13.65 7.79 -10.01
N GLY A 86 -14.50 7.30 -10.90
CA GLY A 86 -14.57 5.87 -11.20
C GLY A 86 -13.31 5.31 -11.86
N ILE A 87 -12.57 6.15 -12.61
CA ILE A 87 -11.27 5.79 -13.16
C ILE A 87 -10.24 5.66 -12.04
N ALA A 88 -10.24 6.61 -11.09
CA ALA A 88 -9.35 6.59 -9.93
C ALA A 88 -9.61 5.37 -9.03
N ALA A 89 -10.89 5.05 -8.75
CA ALA A 89 -11.26 3.86 -7.99
C ALA A 89 -10.74 2.57 -8.64
N ARG A 90 -10.95 2.42 -9.94
CA ARG A 90 -10.45 1.25 -10.69
C ARG A 90 -8.91 1.18 -10.71
N ALA A 91 -8.23 2.32 -10.85
CA ALA A 91 -6.77 2.37 -10.84
C ALA A 91 -6.18 1.99 -9.46
N ALA A 92 -6.86 2.31 -8.37
CA ALA A 92 -6.44 1.97 -7.01
C ALA A 92 -6.75 0.50 -6.62
N ALA A 93 -7.66 -0.19 -7.33
CA ALA A 93 -8.13 -1.51 -6.94
C ALA A 93 -7.01 -2.57 -6.97
N LEU A 94 -6.26 -2.67 -8.06
CA LEU A 94 -5.20 -3.68 -8.19
C LEU A 94 -4.04 -3.44 -7.19
N PRO A 95 -3.45 -2.24 -7.09
CA PRO A 95 -2.43 -1.97 -6.08
C PRO A 95 -2.94 -2.22 -4.65
N GLY A 96 -4.15 -1.77 -4.32
CA GLY A 96 -4.77 -2.01 -3.01
C GLY A 96 -4.92 -3.49 -2.70
N ALA A 97 -5.38 -4.30 -3.65
CA ALA A 97 -5.51 -5.75 -3.50
C ALA A 97 -4.15 -6.44 -3.32
N VAL A 98 -3.13 -6.03 -4.07
CA VAL A 98 -1.76 -6.59 -3.94
C VAL A 98 -1.19 -6.31 -2.56
N PHE A 99 -1.30 -5.09 -2.05
CA PHE A 99 -0.80 -4.76 -0.71
C PHE A 99 -1.62 -5.41 0.40
N ALA A 100 -2.94 -5.56 0.24
CA ALA A 100 -3.76 -6.33 1.17
C ALA A 100 -3.33 -7.81 1.22
N LEU A 101 -3.08 -8.43 0.08
CA LEU A 101 -2.59 -9.80 0.00
C LEU A 101 -1.20 -9.95 0.66
N LEU A 102 -0.27 -9.04 0.38
CA LEU A 102 1.04 -9.01 1.04
C LEU A 102 0.91 -8.87 2.55
N CYS A 103 0.00 -8.01 3.02
CA CYS A 103 -0.29 -7.84 4.44
C CYS A 103 -0.79 -9.16 5.06
N LEU A 104 -1.75 -9.84 4.44
CA LEU A 104 -2.27 -11.12 4.93
C LEU A 104 -1.19 -12.20 4.98
N ILE A 105 -0.39 -12.36 3.94
CA ILE A 105 0.69 -13.35 3.88
C ILE A 105 1.74 -13.06 4.97
N THR A 106 2.23 -11.83 5.04
CA THR A 106 3.28 -11.45 6.00
C THR A 106 2.77 -11.46 7.44
N GLY A 107 1.50 -11.11 7.67
CA GLY A 107 0.85 -11.21 8.96
C GLY A 107 0.73 -12.65 9.44
N SER A 108 0.35 -13.57 8.56
CA SER A 108 0.32 -15.00 8.86
C SER A 108 1.71 -15.55 9.17
N LEU A 109 2.72 -15.19 8.39
CA LEU A 109 4.11 -15.61 8.61
C LEU A 109 4.65 -15.09 9.95
N TRP A 110 4.33 -13.87 10.33
CA TRP A 110 4.71 -13.30 11.62
C TRP A 110 3.89 -13.88 12.78
N GLY A 111 2.60 -14.17 12.57
CA GLY A 111 1.71 -14.74 13.57
C GLY A 111 2.19 -16.09 14.10
N ARG A 112 2.79 -16.92 13.25
CA ARG A 112 3.30 -18.23 13.65
C ARG A 112 4.34 -18.17 14.77
N PRO A 113 5.44 -17.42 14.68
CA PRO A 113 6.40 -17.26 15.78
C PRO A 113 5.86 -16.43 16.94
N ALA A 114 4.99 -15.45 16.70
CA ALA A 114 4.50 -14.54 17.73
C ALA A 114 3.41 -15.18 18.61
N TRP A 115 2.50 -15.95 18.03
CA TRP A 115 1.30 -16.50 18.69
C TRP A 115 1.16 -18.03 18.59
N GLY A 116 2.06 -18.70 17.88
CA GLY A 116 2.02 -20.15 17.68
C GLY A 116 1.01 -20.61 16.61
N ALA A 117 0.26 -19.70 15.99
CA ALA A 117 -0.74 -20.00 14.97
C ALA A 117 -0.57 -19.11 13.75
N TRP A 118 -0.85 -19.67 12.54
CA TRP A 118 -0.81 -18.90 11.30
C TRP A 118 -1.94 -17.87 11.21
N TRP A 119 -3.07 -18.18 11.82
CA TRP A 119 -4.26 -17.34 11.81
C TRP A 119 -5.11 -17.63 13.05
N VAL A 120 -5.66 -16.58 13.65
CA VAL A 120 -6.63 -16.64 14.75
C VAL A 120 -7.87 -15.87 14.32
N TRP A 121 -9.04 -16.49 14.51
CA TRP A 121 -10.34 -15.89 14.18
C TRP A 121 -10.99 -15.17 15.35
N ASP A 122 -10.56 -15.49 16.55
CA ASP A 122 -10.94 -14.92 17.81
C ASP A 122 -9.84 -13.95 18.26
N GLY A 123 -10.02 -12.70 17.98
CA GLY A 123 -9.14 -11.61 18.40
C GLY A 123 -9.70 -10.88 19.60
#